data_524aad2252747d23274aeedda46c160e
#
_entry.id   524aad2252747d23274aeedda46c160e
#
_cell.length_a   1.000
_cell.length_b   1.000
_cell.length_c   1.000
_cell.angle_alpha   90.00
_cell.angle_beta   90.00
_cell.angle_gamma   90.00
#
_symmetry.space_group_name_H-M   'P 1'
#
loop_
_entity.id
_entity.type
_entity.pdbx_description
1 polymer ?
#
loop_
_entity_poly.entity_id
_entity_poly.type
_entity_poly.pdbx_seq_one_letter_code
_entity_poly.pdbx_strand_id
1 'polypeptide(L)'
;MSKFIVIEGLEGAGKSTAISHIMSVLNNHKIKDVVSTREPGGTPLAEAMRALVKQAHADEELTIESELLLMYAARSQLVERVIKPALNAGKWVVG
;
A
#
# COMPACT_ATOMS: atom_id res chain seq x y z
N MET A 1 -19.13 4.61 -8.96
CA MET A 1 -18.23 5.57 -8.27
C MET A 1 -17.12 4.82 -7.55
N SER A 2 -15.88 5.17 -7.82
CA SER A 2 -14.73 4.54 -7.18
C SER A 2 -14.27 5.35 -5.97
N LYS A 3 -13.70 4.68 -4.98
CA LYS A 3 -13.18 5.32 -3.77
C LYS A 3 -11.92 4.63 -3.29
N PHE A 4 -11.09 5.41 -2.62
CA PHE A 4 -9.89 4.92 -1.98
C PHE A 4 -10.08 4.98 -0.47
N ILE A 5 -10.01 3.82 0.18
CA ILE A 5 -10.11 3.72 1.63
C ILE A 5 -8.71 3.43 2.18
N VAL A 6 -8.23 4.32 3.05
CA VAL A 6 -6.92 4.17 3.68
C VAL A 6 -7.11 3.67 5.10
N ILE A 7 -6.38 2.62 5.45
CA ILE A 7 -6.35 2.06 6.80
C ILE A 7 -5.03 2.47 7.44
N GLU A 8 -5.12 3.28 8.48
CA GLU A 8 -3.96 3.70 9.25
C GLU A 8 -3.97 3.02 10.61
N GLY A 9 -2.80 2.81 11.16
CA GLY A 9 -2.68 2.24 12.48
C GLY A 9 -1.34 1.56 12.69
N LEU A 10 -1.19 0.98 13.87
CA LEU A 10 0.01 0.24 14.21
C LEU A 10 0.08 -1.02 13.36
N GLU A 11 1.30 -1.39 12.97
CA GLU A 11 1.52 -2.64 12.28
C GLU A 11 1.16 -3.82 13.19
N GLY A 12 0.59 -4.86 12.60
CA GLY A 12 0.24 -6.06 13.31
C GLY A 12 -1.14 -6.60 12.96
N ALA A 13 -1.64 -7.50 13.78
CA ALA A 13 -2.86 -8.26 13.53
C ALA A 13 -4.12 -7.40 13.41
N GLY A 14 -4.20 -6.30 14.15
CA GLY A 14 -5.37 -5.43 14.13
C GLY A 14 -5.62 -4.79 12.77
N LYS A 15 -4.56 -4.42 12.05
CA LYS A 15 -4.69 -3.81 10.74
C LYS A 15 -5.22 -4.82 9.71
N SER A 16 -4.71 -6.03 9.72
CA SER A 16 -5.18 -7.09 8.82
C SER A 16 -6.65 -7.42 9.07
N THR A 17 -7.05 -7.47 10.33
CA THR A 17 -8.45 -7.71 10.72
C THR A 17 -9.36 -6.61 10.20
N ALA A 18 -8.94 -5.35 10.32
CA ALA A 18 -9.71 -4.20 9.83
C ALA A 18 -9.89 -4.25 8.31
N ILE A 19 -8.84 -4.59 7.58
CA ILE A 19 -8.91 -4.72 6.11
C ILE A 19 -9.89 -5.83 5.73
N SER A 20 -9.81 -6.99 6.36
CA SER A 20 -10.72 -8.10 6.11
C SER A 20 -12.17 -7.72 6.36
N HIS A 21 -12.42 -6.99 7.44
CA HIS A 21 -13.76 -6.51 7.77
C HIS A 21 -14.30 -5.56 6.69
N ILE A 22 -13.49 -4.62 6.26
CA ILE A 22 -13.87 -3.66 5.22
C ILE A 22 -14.16 -4.38 3.89
N MET A 23 -13.33 -5.35 3.52
CA MET A 23 -13.56 -6.14 2.30
C MET A 23 -14.90 -6.88 2.37
N SER A 24 -15.23 -7.43 3.54
CA SER A 24 -16.50 -8.10 3.78
C SER A 24 -17.69 -7.14 3.63
N VAL A 25 -17.59 -5.95 4.22
CA VAL A 25 -18.64 -4.93 4.13
C VAL A 25 -18.85 -4.52 2.67
N LEU A 26 -17.78 -4.27 1.92
CA LEU A 26 -17.89 -3.90 0.52
C LEU A 26 -18.54 -5.01 -0.30
N ASN A 27 -18.19 -6.26 -0.04
CA ASN A 27 -18.80 -7.38 -0.72
C ASN A 27 -20.29 -7.50 -0.42
N ASN A 28 -20.70 -7.25 0.82
CA ASN A 28 -22.12 -7.25 1.23
C ASN A 28 -22.92 -6.15 0.53
N HIS A 29 -22.29 -5.06 0.15
CA HIS A 29 -22.92 -3.98 -0.62
C HIS A 29 -22.76 -4.18 -2.12
N LYS A 30 -22.37 -5.37 -2.57
CA LYS A 30 -22.20 -5.74 -3.98
C LYS A 30 -21.15 -4.91 -4.70
N ILE A 31 -20.19 -4.39 -3.96
CA ILE A 31 -19.04 -3.69 -4.53
C ILE A 31 -17.99 -4.75 -4.83
N LYS A 32 -17.75 -4.97 -6.12
CA LYS A 32 -16.82 -5.99 -6.61
C LYS A 32 -15.56 -5.33 -7.19
N ASP A 33 -14.57 -6.14 -7.52
CA ASP A 33 -13.31 -5.69 -8.09
C ASP A 33 -12.59 -4.68 -7.20
N VAL A 34 -12.55 -4.99 -5.91
CA VAL A 34 -11.83 -4.18 -4.93
C VAL A 34 -10.35 -4.53 -4.99
N VAL A 35 -9.51 -3.51 -5.13
CA VAL A 35 -8.06 -3.67 -5.12
C VAL A 35 -7.55 -3.44 -3.71
N SER A 36 -6.91 -4.46 -3.14
CA SER A 36 -6.24 -4.34 -1.85
C SER A 36 -4.76 -4.05 -2.08
N THR A 37 -4.24 -3.07 -1.38
CA THR A 37 -2.84 -2.67 -1.53
C THR A 37 -2.26 -2.32 -0.16
N ARG A 38 -0.95 -2.12 -0.11
CA ARG A 38 -0.27 -1.70 1.12
C ARG A 38 0.82 -0.68 0.81
N GLU A 39 1.02 0.24 1.71
CA GLU A 39 2.07 1.25 1.60
C GLU A 39 3.14 1.01 2.67
N PRO A 40 4.39 1.23 2.36
CA PRO A 40 4.95 1.39 1.03
C PRO A 40 5.17 0.01 0.41
N GLY A 41 4.73 -0.19 -0.79
CA GLY A 41 4.83 -1.49 -1.44
C GLY A 41 3.68 -1.69 -2.41
N GLY A 42 3.37 -2.93 -2.77
CA GLY A 42 2.25 -3.25 -3.65
C GLY A 42 2.60 -3.32 -5.14
N THR A 43 3.83 -2.97 -5.52
CA THR A 43 4.37 -3.20 -6.86
C THR A 43 5.76 -3.83 -6.70
N PRO A 44 6.29 -4.52 -7.73
CA PRO A 44 7.63 -5.10 -7.63
C PRO A 44 8.71 -4.08 -7.27
N LEU A 45 8.69 -2.90 -7.89
CA LEU A 45 9.66 -1.85 -7.59
C LEU A 45 9.45 -1.25 -6.20
N ALA A 46 8.21 -1.01 -5.81
CA ALA A 46 7.90 -0.50 -4.48
C ALA A 46 8.33 -1.48 -3.40
N GLU A 47 8.11 -2.77 -3.61
CA GLU A 47 8.56 -3.81 -2.67
C GLU A 47 10.09 -3.88 -2.58
N ALA A 48 10.80 -3.70 -3.71
CA ALA A 48 12.25 -3.65 -3.72
C ALA A 48 12.78 -2.45 -2.91
N MET A 49 12.16 -1.29 -3.06
CA MET A 49 12.51 -0.08 -2.30
C MET A 49 12.27 -0.27 -0.80
N ARG A 50 11.15 -0.89 -0.45
CA ARG A 50 10.83 -1.22 0.95
C ARG A 50 11.84 -2.19 1.53
N ALA A 51 12.27 -3.18 0.76
CA ALA A 51 13.28 -4.14 1.19
C ALA A 51 14.61 -3.44 1.50
N LEU A 52 15.01 -2.46 0.69
CA LEU A 52 16.22 -1.68 0.95
C LEU A 52 16.15 -0.93 2.28
N VAL A 53 14.99 -0.38 2.61
CA VAL A 53 14.78 0.33 3.88
C VAL A 53 14.86 -0.61 5.07
N LYS A 54 14.29 -1.81 4.95
CA LYS A 54 14.22 -2.77 6.05
C LYS A 54 15.46 -3.63 6.24
N GLN A 55 16.25 -3.76 5.19
CA GLN A 55 17.42 -4.62 5.20
C GLN A 55 18.56 -3.99 6.01
N ALA A 56 19.24 -4.82 6.82
CA ALA A 56 20.46 -4.41 7.49
C ALA A 56 21.61 -4.35 6.47
N HIS A 57 22.40 -3.28 6.53
CA HIS A 57 23.53 -3.08 5.65
C HIS A 57 24.83 -3.13 6.48
N ALA A 58 25.69 -4.10 6.18
CA ALA A 58 26.87 -4.38 7.00
C ALA A 58 27.93 -3.27 6.92
N ASP A 59 28.07 -2.64 5.77
CA ASP A 59 29.17 -1.71 5.50
C ASP A 59 28.81 -0.23 5.69
N GLU A 60 27.54 0.09 5.67
CA GLU A 60 27.08 1.46 5.88
C GLU A 60 25.61 1.47 6.30
N GLU A 61 25.24 2.53 6.98
CA GLU A 61 23.85 2.72 7.37
C GLU A 61 23.12 3.55 6.32
N LEU A 62 21.85 3.23 6.13
CA LEU A 62 20.96 4.03 5.31
C LEU A 62 20.67 5.34 6.07
N THR A 63 20.92 6.47 5.45
CA THR A 63 20.63 7.76 6.09
C THR A 63 19.12 7.96 6.23
N ILE A 64 18.72 8.80 7.17
CA ILE A 64 17.30 9.11 7.37
C ILE A 64 16.71 9.72 6.10
N GLU A 65 17.44 10.60 5.43
CA GLU A 65 16.99 11.22 4.19
C GLU A 65 16.81 10.20 3.07
N SER A 66 17.75 9.27 2.93
CA SER A 66 17.65 8.21 1.93
C SER A 66 16.46 7.31 2.21
N GLU A 67 16.24 6.98 3.47
CA GLU A 67 15.07 6.18 3.87
C GLU A 67 13.76 6.86 3.49
N LEU A 68 13.64 8.15 3.82
CA LEU A 68 12.43 8.92 3.47
C LEU A 68 12.22 8.99 1.95
N LEU A 69 13.29 9.23 1.19
CA LEU A 69 13.20 9.29 -0.26
C LEU A 69 12.79 7.96 -0.88
N LEU A 70 13.31 6.86 -0.35
CA LEU A 70 12.91 5.52 -0.80
C LEU A 70 11.44 5.24 -0.49
N MET A 71 10.95 5.65 0.67
CA MET A 71 9.55 5.48 1.05
C MET A 71 8.64 6.30 0.13
N TYR A 72 9.01 7.54 -0.19
CA TYR A 72 8.26 8.36 -1.14
C TYR A 72 8.29 7.76 -2.55
N ALA A 73 9.44 7.23 -2.97
CA ALA A 73 9.55 6.58 -4.28
C ALA A 73 8.64 5.35 -4.35
N ALA A 74 8.62 4.54 -3.31
CA ALA A 74 7.74 3.37 -3.23
C ALA A 74 6.26 3.77 -3.32
N ARG A 75 5.88 4.82 -2.61
CA ARG A 75 4.51 5.34 -2.65
C ARG A 75 4.14 5.85 -4.04
N SER A 76 5.06 6.57 -4.68
CA SER A 76 4.84 7.06 -6.04
C SER A 76 4.57 5.92 -7.03
N GLN A 77 5.35 4.84 -6.94
CA GLN A 77 5.12 3.66 -7.77
C GLN A 77 3.74 3.05 -7.52
N LEU A 78 3.34 2.93 -6.26
CA LEU A 78 2.04 2.40 -5.90
C LEU A 78 0.91 3.28 -6.43
N VAL A 79 0.99 4.58 -6.20
CA VAL A 79 -0.05 5.52 -6.63
C VAL A 79 -0.21 5.51 -8.15
N GLU A 80 0.90 5.64 -8.87
CA GLU A 80 0.84 5.78 -10.33
C GLU A 80 0.54 4.47 -11.06
N ARG A 81 0.97 3.34 -10.52
CA ARG A 81 0.86 2.05 -11.20
C ARG A 81 -0.32 1.19 -10.76
N VAL A 82 -0.86 1.43 -9.56
CA VAL A 82 -1.93 0.62 -9.00
C VAL A 82 -3.14 1.47 -8.64
N ILE A 83 -2.97 2.46 -7.78
CA ILE A 83 -4.10 3.20 -7.21
C ILE A 83 -4.83 4.02 -8.27
N LYS A 84 -4.13 4.89 -8.98
CA LYS A 84 -4.75 5.71 -10.01
C LYS A 84 -5.40 4.89 -11.12
N PRO A 85 -4.74 3.88 -11.70
CA PRO A 85 -5.39 3.07 -12.71
C PRO A 85 -6.64 2.34 -12.20
N ALA A 86 -6.62 1.84 -10.96
CA ALA A 86 -7.78 1.19 -10.37
C ALA A 86 -8.95 2.15 -10.20
N LEU A 87 -8.68 3.35 -9.67
CA LEU A 87 -9.71 4.36 -9.49
C LEU A 87 -10.27 4.84 -10.84
N ASN A 88 -9.42 4.99 -11.84
CA ASN A 88 -9.85 5.39 -13.19
C ASN A 88 -10.70 4.30 -13.85
N ALA A 89 -10.51 3.05 -13.47
CA ALA A 89 -11.32 1.93 -13.95
C ALA A 89 -12.62 1.75 -13.16
N GLY A 90 -12.90 2.64 -12.22
CA GLY A 90 -14.10 2.58 -11.39
C GLY A 90 -14.02 1.59 -10.24
N LYS A 91 -12.84 1.10 -9.91
CA LYS A 91 -12.66 0.15 -8.82
C LYS A 91 -12.46 0.85 -7.48
N TRP A 92 -12.82 0.17 -6.42
CA TRP A 92 -12.49 0.60 -5.07
C TRP A 92 -11.09 0.12 -4.72
N VAL A 93 -10.37 0.92 -3.95
CA VAL A 93 -9.03 0.58 -3.47
C VAL A 93 -9.01 0.65 -1.94
N VAL A 94 -8.48 -0.38 -1.30
CA VAL A 94 -8.32 -0.46 0.15
C VAL A 94 -6.84 -0.66 0.46
N GLY A 95 -6.28 0.24 1.26
CA GLY A 95 -4.86 0.14 1.56
C GLY A 95 -4.40 0.59 2.91
#